data_8240d43c081e43dc2bb197c7de35c511
#
_entry.id   8240d43c081e43dc2bb197c7de35c511
#
_cell.length_a   1.000
_cell.length_b   1.000
_cell.length_c   1.000
_cell.angle_alpha   90.00
_cell.angle_beta   90.00
_cell.angle_gamma   90.00
#
_symmetry.space_group_name_H-M   'P 1'
#
loop_
_entity.id
_entity.type
_entity.pdbx_description
1 polymer ?
#
loop_
_entity_poly.entity_id
_entity_poly.type
_entity_poly.pdbx_seq_one_letter_code
_entity_poly.pdbx_strand_id
1 'polypeptide(L)'
;MSVSIQATLDFLRQPDSYGAGVTQVNVIETHMSWVFLAGDRVFKLKKPVCTDYVDFRAIDTRCFYCHEELRLNRRLAPDVYLSVETLSRDADGKLSFGASQERIDCLVQMRRLPETGMLAHALIHGAADAAVMQRVAGRIADFHRHLPRLRPDPDAWRASLEAEIERNERALLGHAQTLPSDKIRALCDAQRSILQSQAAWFDARIRDGHIVEGHGDLRAEHVCIAGDITVIDCLEFSRELRTLDAADEIAFLALDCERLQAPALADVLLQTYFAQSQDTPPAALVHFYQSLRAGIRARIAIRHLDEIDCTQPALWTQRAMDWLALAQQHQDCISATMDPPS
;
A
#
# COMPACT_ATOMS: atom_id res chain seq x y z
N MET A 1 16.22 3.55 -33.26
CA MET A 1 15.29 2.43 -32.93
C MET A 1 15.15 2.39 -31.43
N SER A 2 13.94 2.34 -30.90
CA SER A 2 13.72 2.25 -29.45
C SER A 2 14.31 0.95 -28.89
N VAL A 3 14.92 1.01 -27.71
CA VAL A 3 15.37 -0.20 -26.98
C VAL A 3 14.13 -0.97 -26.54
N SER A 4 14.11 -2.28 -26.80
CA SER A 4 13.00 -3.11 -26.34
C SER A 4 13.05 -3.26 -24.83
N ILE A 5 11.89 -3.41 -24.20
CA ILE A 5 11.81 -3.68 -22.76
C ILE A 5 12.60 -4.94 -22.39
N GLN A 6 12.62 -5.95 -23.27
CA GLN A 6 13.37 -7.17 -23.05
C GLN A 6 14.88 -6.90 -22.98
N ALA A 7 15.44 -6.08 -23.86
CA ALA A 7 16.86 -5.71 -23.81
C ALA A 7 17.21 -4.95 -22.53
N THR A 8 16.30 -4.10 -22.04
CA THR A 8 16.44 -3.41 -20.75
C THR A 8 16.46 -4.42 -19.58
N LEU A 9 15.53 -5.37 -19.57
CA LEU A 9 15.49 -6.40 -18.54
C LEU A 9 16.72 -7.32 -18.59
N ASP A 10 17.19 -7.69 -19.79
CA ASP A 10 18.38 -8.52 -19.95
C ASP A 10 19.63 -7.83 -19.42
N PHE A 11 19.78 -6.51 -19.67
CA PHE A 11 20.85 -5.71 -19.08
C PHE A 11 20.75 -5.67 -17.56
N LEU A 12 19.57 -5.40 -17.01
CA LEU A 12 19.36 -5.28 -15.57
C LEU A 12 19.46 -6.63 -14.81
N ARG A 13 19.39 -7.75 -15.49
CA ARG A 13 19.64 -9.09 -14.91
C ARG A 13 21.11 -9.44 -14.78
N GLN A 14 22.00 -8.72 -15.49
CA GLN A 14 23.44 -9.00 -15.47
C GLN A 14 24.09 -8.39 -14.23
N PRO A 15 24.83 -9.19 -13.42
CA PRO A 15 25.59 -8.66 -12.29
C PRO A 15 26.55 -7.55 -12.66
N ASP A 16 27.21 -7.68 -13.81
CA ASP A 16 28.20 -6.71 -14.31
C ASP A 16 27.61 -5.31 -14.55
N SER A 17 26.29 -5.19 -14.70
CA SER A 17 25.60 -3.91 -14.86
C SER A 17 25.68 -3.03 -13.60
N TYR A 18 25.93 -3.61 -12.44
CA TYR A 18 25.94 -2.92 -11.15
C TYR A 18 27.33 -2.66 -10.57
N GLY A 19 28.38 -2.99 -11.34
CA GLY A 19 29.77 -2.78 -10.96
C GLY A 19 30.39 -3.93 -10.17
N ALA A 20 31.61 -3.73 -9.74
CA ALA A 20 32.40 -4.76 -9.05
C ALA A 20 31.78 -5.13 -7.69
N GLY A 21 31.67 -6.44 -7.41
CA GLY A 21 31.17 -6.97 -6.13
C GLY A 21 29.75 -7.53 -6.18
N VAL A 22 28.98 -7.26 -7.22
CA VAL A 22 27.70 -7.94 -7.42
C VAL A 22 27.92 -9.24 -8.17
N THR A 23 27.59 -10.37 -7.56
CA THR A 23 27.79 -11.71 -8.16
C THR A 23 26.47 -12.33 -8.62
N GLN A 24 25.33 -11.83 -8.14
CA GLN A 24 23.99 -12.33 -8.44
C GLN A 24 22.98 -11.20 -8.38
N VAL A 25 21.99 -11.25 -9.27
CA VAL A 25 20.82 -10.39 -9.26
C VAL A 25 19.56 -11.25 -9.14
N ASN A 26 18.77 -11.03 -8.11
CA ASN A 26 17.46 -11.64 -7.97
C ASN A 26 16.41 -10.62 -8.45
N VAL A 27 15.40 -11.11 -9.18
CA VAL A 27 14.35 -10.25 -9.74
C VAL A 27 13.01 -10.62 -9.12
N ILE A 28 12.33 -9.63 -8.56
CA ILE A 28 10.95 -9.75 -8.09
C ILE A 28 10.08 -8.97 -9.06
N GLU A 29 9.10 -9.64 -9.63
CA GLU A 29 8.12 -9.03 -10.51
C GLU A 29 6.84 -8.71 -9.73
N THR A 30 6.41 -7.46 -9.77
CA THR A 30 5.15 -6.98 -9.20
C THR A 30 4.19 -6.57 -10.33
N HIS A 31 2.96 -6.22 -9.98
CA HIS A 31 2.00 -5.71 -10.96
C HIS A 31 2.51 -4.45 -11.70
N MET A 32 3.17 -3.54 -10.98
CA MET A 32 3.56 -2.21 -11.50
C MET A 32 5.06 -2.07 -11.79
N SER A 33 5.91 -3.01 -11.35
CA SER A 33 7.37 -2.83 -11.39
C SER A 33 8.12 -4.15 -11.47
N TRP A 34 9.38 -4.07 -11.94
CA TRP A 34 10.41 -5.08 -11.70
C TRP A 34 11.39 -4.54 -10.66
N VAL A 35 11.71 -5.37 -9.68
CA VAL A 35 12.60 -5.03 -8.56
C VAL A 35 13.84 -5.93 -8.63
N PHE A 36 15.00 -5.32 -8.87
CA PHE A 36 16.28 -6.01 -9.02
C PHE A 36 17.06 -5.91 -7.71
N LEU A 37 17.33 -7.04 -7.06
CA LEU A 37 18.10 -7.14 -5.84
C LEU A 37 19.55 -7.43 -6.21
N ALA A 38 20.41 -6.42 -6.19
CA ALA A 38 21.81 -6.47 -6.62
C ALA A 38 22.74 -6.16 -5.43
N GLY A 39 23.23 -7.21 -4.76
CA GLY A 39 24.05 -7.07 -3.55
C GLY A 39 23.27 -6.39 -2.41
N ASP A 40 23.81 -5.27 -1.90
CA ASP A 40 23.22 -4.42 -0.85
C ASP A 40 22.28 -3.33 -1.41
N ARG A 41 22.04 -3.31 -2.74
CA ARG A 41 21.21 -2.35 -3.44
C ARG A 41 19.98 -3.01 -4.05
N VAL A 42 18.97 -2.18 -4.24
CA VAL A 42 17.72 -2.53 -4.93
C VAL A 42 17.48 -1.48 -6.00
N PHE A 43 17.10 -1.92 -7.20
CA PHE A 43 16.74 -1.05 -8.31
C PHE A 43 15.32 -1.39 -8.75
N LYS A 44 14.40 -0.42 -8.68
CA LYS A 44 13.00 -0.60 -9.05
C LYS A 44 12.73 0.09 -10.37
N LEU A 45 12.36 -0.68 -11.39
CA LEU A 45 11.97 -0.22 -12.72
C LEU A 45 10.45 -0.30 -12.86
N LYS A 46 9.80 0.79 -13.20
CA LYS A 46 8.36 0.83 -13.44
C LYS A 46 8.00 0.14 -14.75
N LYS A 47 6.92 -0.66 -14.75
CA LYS A 47 6.39 -1.31 -15.95
C LYS A 47 5.65 -0.29 -16.83
N PRO A 48 5.68 -0.44 -18.16
CA PRO A 48 4.91 0.40 -19.09
C PRO A 48 3.44 -0.02 -19.13
N VAL A 49 2.76 -0.01 -17.99
CA VAL A 49 1.35 -0.39 -17.84
C VAL A 49 0.46 0.84 -17.81
N CYS A 50 -0.82 0.66 -18.13
CA CYS A 50 -1.87 1.65 -17.97
C CYS A 50 -2.93 1.09 -17.03
N THR A 51 -3.28 1.86 -16.00
CA THR A 51 -4.28 1.51 -14.99
C THR A 51 -5.31 2.63 -14.89
N ASP A 52 -6.35 2.44 -14.06
CA ASP A 52 -7.36 3.47 -13.79
C ASP A 52 -6.77 4.75 -13.15
N TYR A 53 -5.56 4.66 -12.58
CA TYR A 53 -4.93 5.75 -11.82
C TYR A 53 -3.73 6.39 -12.51
N VAL A 54 -3.05 5.67 -13.40
CA VAL A 54 -1.82 6.16 -14.03
C VAL A 54 -1.53 5.44 -15.34
N ASP A 55 -0.96 6.18 -16.30
CA ASP A 55 -0.43 5.63 -17.55
C ASP A 55 1.11 5.72 -17.55
N PHE A 56 1.76 4.58 -17.31
CA PHE A 56 3.22 4.44 -17.29
C PHE A 56 3.83 4.09 -18.66
N ARG A 57 3.08 4.12 -19.75
CA ARG A 57 3.61 3.77 -21.07
C ARG A 57 4.68 4.75 -21.56
N ALA A 58 4.57 6.04 -21.21
CA ALA A 58 5.59 7.03 -21.55
C ALA A 58 6.78 7.01 -20.57
N ILE A 59 8.01 7.10 -21.09
CA ILE A 59 9.26 7.14 -20.31
C ILE A 59 9.27 8.35 -19.37
N ASP A 60 8.87 9.51 -19.84
CA ASP A 60 8.85 10.73 -19.04
C ASP A 60 7.93 10.61 -17.83
N THR A 61 6.79 9.94 -18.00
CA THR A 61 5.86 9.65 -16.89
C THR A 61 6.52 8.71 -15.88
N ARG A 62 7.15 7.62 -16.30
CA ARG A 62 7.85 6.72 -15.39
C ARG A 62 8.98 7.44 -14.64
N CYS A 63 9.79 8.24 -15.33
CA CYS A 63 10.84 9.03 -14.69
C CYS A 63 10.27 10.03 -13.67
N PHE A 64 9.21 10.74 -14.00
CA PHE A 64 8.53 11.64 -13.06
C PHE A 64 8.11 10.89 -11.79
N TYR A 65 7.47 9.74 -11.93
CA TYR A 65 7.02 8.96 -10.77
C TYR A 65 8.15 8.23 -10.02
N CYS A 66 9.32 7.99 -10.63
CA CYS A 66 10.51 7.59 -9.88
C CYS A 66 10.97 8.70 -8.93
N HIS A 67 10.96 9.95 -9.36
CA HIS A 67 11.28 11.10 -8.50
C HIS A 67 10.23 11.33 -7.42
N GLU A 68 8.95 11.15 -7.73
CA GLU A 68 7.87 11.22 -6.74
C GLU A 68 7.97 10.10 -5.70
N GLU A 69 8.28 8.89 -6.12
CA GLU A 69 8.53 7.75 -5.23
C GLU A 69 9.69 8.05 -4.28
N LEU A 70 10.81 8.54 -4.79
CA LEU A 70 11.95 8.97 -3.99
C LEU A 70 11.56 10.05 -2.97
N ARG A 71 10.86 11.10 -3.42
CA ARG A 71 10.42 12.23 -2.59
C ARG A 71 9.50 11.79 -1.45
N LEU A 72 8.49 10.99 -1.77
CA LEU A 72 7.46 10.57 -0.82
C LEU A 72 8.01 9.59 0.21
N ASN A 73 8.78 8.61 -0.24
CA ASN A 73 9.31 7.58 0.64
C ASN A 73 10.43 8.10 1.57
N ARG A 74 11.17 9.13 1.17
CA ARG A 74 12.15 9.78 2.07
C ARG A 74 11.53 10.40 3.32
N ARG A 75 10.23 10.60 3.37
CA ARG A 75 9.52 11.07 4.58
C ARG A 75 9.62 10.07 5.74
N LEU A 76 9.65 8.75 5.41
CA LEU A 76 9.68 7.66 6.38
C LEU A 76 10.91 6.76 6.27
N ALA A 77 11.64 6.85 5.16
CA ALA A 77 12.79 6.00 4.83
C ALA A 77 13.93 6.78 4.14
N PRO A 78 14.46 7.90 4.73
CA PRO A 78 15.47 8.75 4.08
C PRO A 78 16.77 7.99 3.77
N ASP A 79 17.16 7.03 4.61
CA ASP A 79 18.39 6.26 4.44
C ASP A 79 18.21 5.02 3.55
N VAL A 80 16.98 4.75 3.09
CA VAL A 80 16.68 3.64 2.19
C VAL A 80 16.57 4.13 0.75
N TYR A 81 15.84 5.20 0.49
CA TYR A 81 15.64 5.73 -0.86
C TYR A 81 16.78 6.68 -1.23
N LEU A 82 17.74 6.20 -2.04
CA LEU A 82 19.03 6.85 -2.26
C LEU A 82 18.99 7.86 -3.40
N SER A 83 18.58 7.40 -4.59
CA SER A 83 18.60 8.20 -5.83
C SER A 83 17.60 7.69 -6.86
N VAL A 84 17.42 8.48 -7.91
CA VAL A 84 16.86 8.01 -9.17
C VAL A 84 18.00 7.88 -10.15
N GLU A 85 18.22 6.66 -10.65
CA GLU A 85 19.24 6.35 -11.66
C GLU A 85 18.63 6.43 -13.04
N THR A 86 19.34 7.09 -13.95
CA THR A 86 18.99 7.09 -15.37
C THR A 86 19.64 5.89 -16.06
N LEU A 87 18.86 5.11 -16.77
CA LEU A 87 19.36 4.12 -17.71
C LEU A 87 19.46 4.77 -19.08
N SER A 88 20.65 4.76 -19.66
CA SER A 88 20.96 5.41 -20.94
C SER A 88 21.60 4.46 -21.93
N ARG A 89 21.53 4.85 -23.21
CA ARG A 89 22.21 4.20 -24.31
C ARG A 89 23.22 5.15 -24.94
N ASP A 90 24.43 4.65 -25.20
CA ASP A 90 25.46 5.40 -25.91
C ASP A 90 25.33 5.28 -27.46
N ALA A 91 26.29 5.90 -28.22
CA ALA A 91 26.30 5.88 -29.66
C ALA A 91 26.49 4.48 -30.26
N ASP A 92 27.17 3.60 -29.53
CA ASP A 92 27.44 2.22 -29.93
C ASP A 92 26.31 1.27 -29.60
N GLY A 93 25.24 1.79 -28.98
CA GLY A 93 24.05 1.03 -28.59
C GLY A 93 24.16 0.33 -27.21
N LYS A 94 25.22 0.56 -26.46
CA LYS A 94 25.47 -0.05 -25.16
C LYS A 94 24.67 0.65 -24.07
N LEU A 95 24.01 -0.15 -23.21
CA LEU A 95 23.29 0.34 -22.03
C LEU A 95 24.25 0.56 -20.86
N SER A 96 23.98 1.61 -20.08
CA SER A 96 24.71 1.92 -18.84
C SER A 96 23.86 2.78 -17.91
N PHE A 97 24.14 2.74 -16.60
CA PHE A 97 23.62 3.73 -15.66
C PHE A 97 24.34 5.07 -15.83
N GLY A 98 23.59 6.15 -15.61
CA GLY A 98 24.07 7.52 -15.75
C GLY A 98 23.59 8.20 -17.01
N ALA A 99 23.87 9.51 -17.11
CA ALA A 99 23.49 10.30 -18.29
C ALA A 99 24.42 9.98 -19.48
N SER A 100 23.82 9.61 -20.60
CA SER A 100 24.46 9.37 -21.87
C SER A 100 23.64 10.03 -22.99
N GLN A 101 23.82 9.59 -24.25
CA GLN A 101 23.19 10.24 -25.40
C GLN A 101 21.65 10.10 -25.42
N GLU A 102 21.13 8.92 -25.07
CA GLU A 102 19.70 8.66 -25.11
C GLU A 102 19.24 8.05 -23.79
N ARG A 103 18.29 8.70 -23.12
CA ARG A 103 17.62 8.17 -21.94
C ARG A 103 16.66 7.06 -22.35
N ILE A 104 16.82 5.89 -21.76
CA ILE A 104 15.99 4.71 -22.00
C ILE A 104 14.90 4.58 -20.93
N ASP A 105 15.26 4.78 -19.65
CA ASP A 105 14.30 4.76 -18.53
C ASP A 105 14.94 5.36 -17.26
N CYS A 106 14.16 5.35 -16.16
CA CYS A 106 14.61 5.72 -14.82
C CYS A 106 14.29 4.60 -13.84
N LEU A 107 15.18 4.40 -12.86
CA LEU A 107 15.00 3.43 -11.77
C LEU A 107 15.17 4.12 -10.43
N VAL A 108 14.39 3.70 -9.44
CA VAL A 108 14.62 4.10 -8.06
C VAL A 108 15.70 3.20 -7.46
N GLN A 109 16.80 3.79 -6.99
CA GLN A 109 17.85 3.08 -6.28
C GLN A 109 17.61 3.16 -4.77
N MET A 110 17.64 2.01 -4.11
CA MET A 110 17.40 1.88 -2.68
C MET A 110 18.48 1.02 -2.02
N ARG A 111 18.66 1.20 -0.72
CA ARG A 111 19.38 0.26 0.13
C ARG A 111 18.50 -0.98 0.37
N ARG A 112 19.08 -2.16 0.25
CA ARG A 112 18.37 -3.41 0.53
C ARG A 112 18.09 -3.54 2.03
N LEU A 113 16.84 -3.78 2.37
CA LEU A 113 16.42 -4.08 3.74
C LEU A 113 16.47 -5.60 3.97
N PRO A 114 16.81 -6.04 5.21
CA PRO A 114 16.79 -7.48 5.53
C PRO A 114 15.34 -7.98 5.58
N GLU A 115 15.06 -9.08 4.93
CA GLU A 115 13.73 -9.70 4.93
C GLU A 115 13.26 -10.05 6.35
N THR A 116 14.16 -10.59 7.17
CA THR A 116 13.89 -10.92 8.58
C THR A 116 13.62 -9.69 9.45
N GLY A 117 13.96 -8.50 8.96
CA GLY A 117 13.68 -7.22 9.62
C GLY A 117 12.31 -6.64 9.25
N MET A 118 11.54 -7.26 8.36
CA MET A 118 10.21 -6.76 8.01
C MET A 118 9.17 -7.18 9.06
N LEU A 119 8.26 -6.27 9.40
CA LEU A 119 7.22 -6.53 10.40
C LEU A 119 6.36 -7.74 10.03
N ALA A 120 6.01 -7.89 8.76
CA ALA A 120 5.25 -9.06 8.31
C ALA A 120 5.98 -10.38 8.62
N HIS A 121 7.30 -10.43 8.37
CA HIS A 121 8.11 -11.59 8.72
C HIS A 121 8.11 -11.84 10.24
N ALA A 122 8.29 -10.78 11.02
CA ALA A 122 8.33 -10.89 12.48
C ALA A 122 6.98 -11.33 13.08
N LEU A 123 5.84 -10.85 12.53
CA LEU A 123 4.49 -11.28 12.94
C LEU A 123 4.26 -12.78 12.64
N ILE A 124 4.58 -13.22 11.41
CA ILE A 124 4.40 -14.62 10.99
C ILE A 124 5.22 -15.59 11.86
N HIS A 125 6.42 -15.18 12.29
CA HIS A 125 7.33 -16.04 13.07
C HIS A 125 7.26 -15.80 14.58
N GLY A 126 6.31 -14.98 15.06
CA GLY A 126 6.14 -14.67 16.49
C GLY A 126 7.32 -13.90 17.10
N ALA A 127 8.07 -13.18 16.27
CA ALA A 127 9.22 -12.37 16.71
C ALA A 127 8.88 -10.89 16.99
N ALA A 128 7.66 -10.45 16.68
CA ALA A 128 7.14 -9.15 17.06
C ALA A 128 6.45 -9.22 18.43
N ASP A 129 6.68 -8.22 19.27
CA ASP A 129 6.05 -8.06 20.58
C ASP A 129 5.37 -6.71 20.73
N ALA A 130 4.76 -6.46 21.89
CA ALA A 130 4.08 -5.21 22.21
C ALA A 130 5.04 -3.98 22.11
N ALA A 131 6.32 -4.14 22.51
CA ALA A 131 7.28 -3.04 22.45
C ALA A 131 7.61 -2.65 21.01
N VAL A 132 7.71 -3.62 20.11
CA VAL A 132 7.86 -3.38 18.67
C VAL A 132 6.66 -2.61 18.13
N MET A 133 5.42 -3.06 18.46
CA MET A 133 4.21 -2.39 17.98
C MET A 133 4.07 -0.97 18.51
N GLN A 134 4.48 -0.72 19.76
CA GLN A 134 4.52 0.64 20.33
C GLN A 134 5.50 1.55 19.58
N ARG A 135 6.68 1.04 19.20
CA ARG A 135 7.64 1.81 18.38
C ARG A 135 7.08 2.12 16.99
N VAL A 136 6.43 1.14 16.34
CA VAL A 136 5.78 1.32 15.04
C VAL A 136 4.69 2.38 15.15
N ALA A 137 3.77 2.24 16.11
CA ALA A 137 2.71 3.21 16.37
C ALA A 137 3.25 4.62 16.59
N GLY A 138 4.30 4.75 17.41
CA GLY A 138 4.96 6.03 17.69
C GLY A 138 5.54 6.67 16.44
N ARG A 139 6.20 5.88 15.59
CA ARG A 139 6.78 6.38 14.33
C ARG A 139 5.70 6.89 13.37
N ILE A 140 4.57 6.19 13.28
CA ILE A 140 3.45 6.60 12.41
C ILE A 140 2.71 7.80 13.00
N ALA A 141 2.47 7.84 14.32
CA ALA A 141 1.85 9.00 14.97
C ALA A 141 2.70 10.27 14.79
N ASP A 142 4.02 10.15 14.92
CA ASP A 142 4.94 11.26 14.67
C ASP A 142 4.92 11.72 13.21
N PHE A 143 4.92 10.79 12.26
CA PHE A 143 4.78 11.09 10.84
C PHE A 143 3.49 11.86 10.56
N HIS A 144 2.34 11.36 10.97
CA HIS A 144 1.05 12.02 10.73
C HIS A 144 0.97 13.39 11.41
N ARG A 145 1.56 13.58 12.58
CA ARG A 145 1.58 14.85 13.30
C ARG A 145 2.24 15.97 12.50
N HIS A 146 3.28 15.65 11.73
CA HIS A 146 4.05 16.61 10.94
C HIS A 146 3.49 16.84 9.53
N LEU A 147 2.46 16.10 9.12
CA LEU A 147 1.84 16.29 7.81
C LEU A 147 0.91 17.51 7.79
N PRO A 148 0.83 18.22 6.65
CA PRO A 148 -0.18 19.24 6.43
C PRO A 148 -1.59 18.69 6.59
N ARG A 149 -2.45 19.41 7.31
CA ARG A 149 -3.86 19.07 7.47
C ARG A 149 -4.64 19.50 6.25
N LEU A 150 -5.32 18.55 5.62
CA LEU A 150 -6.15 18.79 4.46
C LEU A 150 -7.61 18.97 4.90
N ARG A 151 -8.36 19.77 4.13
CA ARG A 151 -9.77 20.03 4.41
C ARG A 151 -10.56 19.90 3.11
N PRO A 152 -10.77 18.66 2.62
CA PRO A 152 -11.63 18.44 1.46
C PRO A 152 -13.06 18.88 1.74
N ASP A 153 -13.81 19.09 0.69
CA ASP A 153 -15.26 19.29 0.81
C ASP A 153 -15.90 18.03 1.42
N PRO A 154 -16.74 18.15 2.48
CA PRO A 154 -17.32 17.00 3.16
C PRO A 154 -18.19 16.10 2.28
N ASP A 155 -18.98 16.68 1.37
CA ASP A 155 -19.83 15.91 0.48
C ASP A 155 -18.99 15.17 -0.55
N ALA A 156 -17.98 15.84 -1.14
CA ALA A 156 -17.04 15.20 -2.06
C ALA A 156 -16.23 14.09 -1.38
N TRP A 157 -15.86 14.28 -0.11
CA TRP A 157 -15.16 13.26 0.67
C TRP A 157 -16.00 12.00 0.87
N ARG A 158 -17.24 12.16 1.33
CA ARG A 158 -18.17 11.02 1.50
C ARG A 158 -18.49 10.36 0.16
N ALA A 159 -18.67 11.13 -0.90
CA ALA A 159 -18.88 10.60 -2.25
C ALA A 159 -17.67 9.77 -2.74
N SER A 160 -16.43 10.15 -2.37
CA SER A 160 -15.24 9.37 -2.71
C SER A 160 -15.20 8.01 -1.99
N LEU A 161 -15.62 7.96 -0.73
CA LEU A 161 -15.74 6.70 0.04
C LEU A 161 -16.86 5.80 -0.54
N GLU A 162 -18.00 6.40 -0.89
CA GLU A 162 -19.10 5.67 -1.54
C GLU A 162 -18.68 5.09 -2.89
N ALA A 163 -17.97 5.87 -3.70
CA ALA A 163 -17.42 5.39 -4.98
C ALA A 163 -16.42 4.24 -4.78
N GLU A 164 -15.68 4.22 -3.66
CA GLU A 164 -14.79 3.11 -3.34
C GLU A 164 -15.57 1.84 -2.97
N ILE A 165 -16.65 1.97 -2.18
CA ILE A 165 -17.57 0.85 -1.88
C ILE A 165 -18.17 0.31 -3.18
N GLU A 166 -18.63 1.18 -4.07
CA GLU A 166 -19.20 0.80 -5.36
C GLU A 166 -18.16 0.07 -6.27
N ARG A 167 -16.92 0.55 -6.30
CA ARG A 167 -15.83 -0.13 -7.03
C ARG A 167 -15.57 -1.53 -6.48
N ASN A 168 -15.58 -1.69 -5.15
CA ASN A 168 -15.43 -2.98 -4.50
C ASN A 168 -16.58 -3.92 -4.90
N GLU A 169 -17.82 -3.47 -4.74
CA GLU A 169 -19.00 -4.26 -5.06
C GLU A 169 -19.01 -4.73 -6.53
N ARG A 170 -18.80 -3.79 -7.46
CA ARG A 170 -18.79 -4.08 -8.90
C ARG A 170 -17.76 -5.13 -9.28
N ALA A 171 -16.53 -4.98 -8.78
CA ALA A 171 -15.46 -5.92 -9.10
C ALA A 171 -15.68 -7.30 -8.47
N LEU A 172 -16.10 -7.35 -7.21
CA LEU A 172 -16.34 -8.61 -6.50
C LEU A 172 -17.55 -9.37 -7.10
N LEU A 173 -18.63 -8.66 -7.46
CA LEU A 173 -19.80 -9.26 -8.12
C LEU A 173 -19.50 -9.70 -9.57
N GLY A 174 -18.49 -9.13 -10.21
CA GLY A 174 -17.98 -9.64 -11.50
C GLY A 174 -17.52 -11.11 -11.42
N HIS A 175 -17.18 -11.58 -10.21
CA HIS A 175 -16.77 -12.95 -9.92
C HIS A 175 -17.81 -13.74 -9.10
N ALA A 176 -19.10 -13.46 -9.30
CA ALA A 176 -20.23 -14.06 -8.57
C ALA A 176 -20.32 -15.59 -8.65
N GLN A 177 -19.62 -16.21 -9.60
CA GLN A 177 -19.54 -17.67 -9.71
C GLN A 177 -18.60 -18.30 -8.65
N THR A 178 -17.68 -17.50 -8.11
CA THR A 178 -16.65 -17.96 -7.16
C THR A 178 -16.78 -17.30 -5.80
N LEU A 179 -17.43 -16.14 -5.71
CA LEU A 179 -17.60 -15.37 -4.49
C LEU A 179 -19.07 -15.30 -4.06
N PRO A 180 -19.37 -15.18 -2.75
CA PRO A 180 -20.72 -15.18 -2.20
C PRO A 180 -21.44 -13.84 -2.45
N SER A 181 -22.15 -13.71 -3.55
CA SER A 181 -22.78 -12.45 -4.00
C SER A 181 -23.69 -11.80 -2.97
N ASP A 182 -24.49 -12.57 -2.24
CA ASP A 182 -25.42 -12.04 -1.24
C ASP A 182 -24.67 -11.40 -0.06
N LYS A 183 -23.56 -12.03 0.37
CA LYS A 183 -22.71 -11.47 1.43
C LYS A 183 -22.01 -10.20 0.98
N ILE A 184 -21.54 -10.14 -0.26
CA ILE A 184 -20.90 -8.95 -0.84
C ILE A 184 -21.90 -7.79 -0.87
N ARG A 185 -23.13 -8.00 -1.35
CA ARG A 185 -24.16 -6.95 -1.35
C ARG A 185 -24.48 -6.49 0.05
N ALA A 186 -24.75 -7.41 0.97
CA ALA A 186 -25.06 -7.08 2.36
C ALA A 186 -23.94 -6.26 3.04
N LEU A 187 -22.68 -6.63 2.80
CA LEU A 187 -21.52 -5.89 3.30
C LEU A 187 -21.46 -4.47 2.74
N CYS A 188 -21.60 -4.31 1.43
CA CYS A 188 -21.53 -2.99 0.79
C CYS A 188 -22.73 -2.11 1.19
N ASP A 189 -23.92 -2.67 1.32
CA ASP A 189 -25.12 -1.95 1.78
C ASP A 189 -24.97 -1.50 3.23
N ALA A 190 -24.40 -2.34 4.10
CA ALA A 190 -24.11 -1.96 5.49
C ALA A 190 -23.06 -0.84 5.56
N GLN A 191 -21.98 -0.88 4.75
CA GLN A 191 -21.00 0.20 4.66
C GLN A 191 -21.64 1.52 4.18
N ARG A 192 -22.49 1.50 3.16
CA ARG A 192 -23.24 2.68 2.70
C ARG A 192 -24.16 3.22 3.78
N SER A 193 -24.86 2.35 4.50
CA SER A 193 -25.74 2.74 5.60
C SER A 193 -24.99 3.50 6.70
N ILE A 194 -23.79 3.04 7.08
CA ILE A 194 -22.93 3.74 8.04
C ILE A 194 -22.51 5.10 7.48
N LEU A 195 -22.03 5.15 6.23
CA LEU A 195 -21.57 6.39 5.60
C LEU A 195 -22.67 7.45 5.56
N GLN A 196 -23.94 7.06 5.36
CA GLN A 196 -25.09 7.94 5.32
C GLN A 196 -25.60 8.32 6.73
N SER A 197 -25.79 7.33 7.61
CA SER A 197 -26.38 7.56 8.94
C SER A 197 -25.40 8.24 9.89
N GLN A 198 -24.08 8.05 9.70
CA GLN A 198 -23.03 8.60 10.54
C GLN A 198 -22.17 9.66 9.81
N ALA A 199 -22.75 10.38 8.86
CA ALA A 199 -22.06 11.44 8.08
C ALA A 199 -21.30 12.41 9.00
N ALA A 200 -21.83 12.72 10.17
CA ALA A 200 -21.21 13.61 11.15
C ALA A 200 -19.82 13.12 11.63
N TRP A 201 -19.55 11.81 11.66
CA TRP A 201 -18.22 11.30 12.01
C TRP A 201 -17.18 11.74 10.99
N PHE A 202 -17.47 11.57 9.71
CA PHE A 202 -16.55 11.91 8.61
C PHE A 202 -16.35 13.43 8.52
N ASP A 203 -17.42 14.20 8.70
CA ASP A 203 -17.36 15.66 8.71
C ASP A 203 -16.51 16.20 9.88
N ALA A 204 -16.63 15.56 11.07
CA ALA A 204 -15.80 15.88 12.21
C ALA A 204 -14.31 15.63 11.92
N ARG A 205 -13.97 14.51 11.27
CA ARG A 205 -12.58 14.17 10.89
C ARG A 205 -11.96 15.26 10.01
N ILE A 206 -12.73 15.80 9.05
CA ILE A 206 -12.28 16.90 8.19
C ILE A 206 -12.12 18.19 8.98
N ARG A 207 -13.16 18.56 9.75
CA ARG A 207 -13.19 19.80 10.55
C ARG A 207 -12.02 19.83 11.55
N ASP A 208 -11.77 18.73 12.21
CA ASP A 208 -10.78 18.61 13.28
C ASP A 208 -9.35 18.34 12.72
N GLY A 209 -9.22 18.25 11.37
CA GLY A 209 -7.93 18.21 10.66
C GLY A 209 -7.23 16.86 10.71
N HIS A 210 -7.97 15.76 10.59
CA HIS A 210 -7.43 14.41 10.58
C HIS A 210 -7.15 13.86 9.17
N ILE A 211 -7.54 14.61 8.12
CA ILE A 211 -7.24 14.23 6.74
C ILE A 211 -5.84 14.71 6.37
N VAL A 212 -5.01 13.80 5.87
CA VAL A 212 -3.59 14.02 5.56
C VAL A 212 -3.19 13.41 4.23
N GLU A 213 -2.05 13.82 3.67
CA GLU A 213 -1.38 13.11 2.58
C GLU A 213 -0.43 12.07 3.16
N GLY A 214 -0.98 10.91 3.54
CA GLY A 214 -0.27 9.82 4.23
C GLY A 214 0.63 8.99 3.33
N HIS A 215 0.71 7.69 3.64
CA HIS A 215 1.44 6.66 2.90
C HIS A 215 0.56 6.02 1.80
N GLY A 216 -0.70 5.75 2.11
CA GLY A 216 -1.71 5.21 1.20
C GLY A 216 -1.79 3.68 1.14
N ASP A 217 -0.68 2.97 1.38
CA ASP A 217 -0.63 1.50 1.44
C ASP A 217 0.19 1.02 2.65
N LEU A 218 -0.17 1.49 3.84
CA LEU A 218 0.54 1.17 5.08
C LEU A 218 0.22 -0.26 5.54
N ARG A 219 1.16 -1.19 5.28
CA ARG A 219 1.01 -2.63 5.57
C ARG A 219 2.25 -3.19 6.25
N ALA A 220 2.11 -4.32 6.93
CA ALA A 220 3.20 -4.95 7.67
C ALA A 220 4.41 -5.31 6.79
N GLU A 221 4.20 -5.64 5.53
CA GLU A 221 5.28 -5.93 4.57
C GLU A 221 6.07 -4.68 4.14
N HIS A 222 5.54 -3.47 4.39
CA HIS A 222 6.20 -2.20 4.10
C HIS A 222 6.91 -1.60 5.32
N VAL A 223 6.77 -2.20 6.50
CA VAL A 223 7.39 -1.71 7.74
C VAL A 223 8.62 -2.56 8.07
N CYS A 224 9.78 -1.92 8.15
CA CYS A 224 11.03 -2.53 8.63
C CYS A 224 11.26 -2.12 10.09
N ILE A 225 11.48 -3.11 10.95
CA ILE A 225 11.69 -2.97 12.40
C ILE A 225 13.14 -3.21 12.83
N ALA A 226 14.03 -3.50 11.87
CA ALA A 226 15.46 -3.66 12.10
C ALA A 226 16.13 -2.29 12.30
N GLY A 227 16.47 -1.98 13.54
CA GLY A 227 16.97 -0.65 13.92
C GLY A 227 15.82 0.35 14.13
N ASP A 228 15.94 1.53 13.51
CA ASP A 228 14.86 2.52 13.52
C ASP A 228 13.71 2.08 12.61
N ILE A 229 12.49 2.37 13.06
CA ILE A 229 11.30 2.03 12.28
C ILE A 229 11.31 2.80 10.97
N THR A 230 11.33 2.05 9.87
CA THR A 230 11.37 2.56 8.50
C THR A 230 10.16 2.04 7.74
N VAL A 231 9.51 2.90 6.96
CA VAL A 231 8.35 2.50 6.13
C VAL A 231 8.65 2.83 4.68
N ILE A 232 8.42 1.87 3.80
CA ILE A 232 8.72 1.92 2.37
C ILE A 232 7.46 1.71 1.53
N ASP A 233 7.56 1.97 0.24
CA ASP A 233 6.54 1.70 -0.78
C ASP A 233 5.25 2.51 -0.61
N CYS A 234 5.42 3.80 -0.25
CA CYS A 234 4.34 4.78 -0.30
C CYS A 234 3.78 4.88 -1.73
N LEU A 235 2.47 4.96 -1.87
CA LEU A 235 1.80 5.13 -3.17
C LEU A 235 2.22 6.45 -3.82
N GLU A 236 3.04 6.39 -4.87
CA GLU A 236 3.52 7.59 -5.56
C GLU A 236 2.60 8.07 -6.67
N PHE A 237 1.88 7.15 -7.31
CA PHE A 237 1.16 7.39 -8.56
C PHE A 237 -0.18 8.09 -8.40
N SER A 238 -0.75 8.18 -7.21
CA SER A 238 -2.01 8.87 -6.96
C SER A 238 -2.01 9.61 -5.63
N ARG A 239 -2.08 10.95 -5.71
CA ARG A 239 -2.26 11.78 -4.53
C ARG A 239 -3.62 11.55 -3.88
N GLU A 240 -4.64 11.27 -4.67
CA GLU A 240 -5.99 11.00 -4.19
C GLU A 240 -6.01 9.78 -3.26
N LEU A 241 -5.39 8.65 -3.67
CA LEU A 241 -5.34 7.42 -2.88
C LEU A 241 -4.54 7.54 -1.57
N ARG A 242 -3.61 8.50 -1.46
CA ARG A 242 -2.89 8.75 -0.21
C ARG A 242 -3.40 9.97 0.54
N THR A 243 -4.42 10.68 0.02
CA THR A 243 -5.20 11.65 0.79
C THR A 243 -6.26 10.88 1.55
N LEU A 244 -6.09 10.75 2.86
CA LEU A 244 -6.87 9.83 3.69
C LEU A 244 -6.98 10.33 5.13
N ASP A 245 -7.90 9.74 5.88
CA ASP A 245 -7.96 9.93 7.32
C ASP A 245 -6.78 9.17 7.98
N ALA A 246 -6.06 9.84 8.87
CA ALA A 246 -4.97 9.22 9.63
C ALA A 246 -5.43 7.97 10.42
N ALA A 247 -6.70 7.95 10.86
CA ALA A 247 -7.31 6.76 11.50
C ALA A 247 -7.52 5.61 10.50
N ASP A 248 -7.87 5.89 9.23
CA ASP A 248 -7.97 4.88 8.18
C ASP A 248 -6.60 4.24 7.90
N GLU A 249 -5.54 5.04 7.86
CA GLU A 249 -4.21 4.52 7.57
C GLU A 249 -3.69 3.58 8.66
N ILE A 250 -3.82 3.96 9.92
CA ILE A 250 -3.39 3.08 11.02
C ILE A 250 -4.31 1.86 11.18
N ALA A 251 -5.61 2.01 10.91
CA ALA A 251 -6.58 0.91 10.89
C ALA A 251 -6.21 -0.13 9.83
N PHE A 252 -5.67 0.30 8.69
CA PHE A 252 -5.20 -0.62 7.64
C PHE A 252 -4.00 -1.45 8.09
N LEU A 253 -3.02 -0.86 8.77
CA LEU A 253 -1.90 -1.62 9.34
C LEU A 253 -2.38 -2.60 10.42
N ALA A 254 -3.32 -2.19 11.27
CA ALA A 254 -3.90 -3.06 12.29
C ALA A 254 -4.62 -4.25 11.64
N LEU A 255 -5.44 -4.01 10.62
CA LEU A 255 -6.11 -5.05 9.84
C LEU A 255 -5.11 -6.05 9.22
N ASP A 256 -3.97 -5.57 8.74
CA ASP A 256 -2.94 -6.46 8.17
C ASP A 256 -2.25 -7.30 9.27
N CYS A 257 -2.10 -6.78 10.49
CA CYS A 257 -1.66 -7.56 11.64
C CYS A 257 -2.68 -8.67 12.01
N GLU A 258 -3.98 -8.37 12.00
CA GLU A 258 -5.03 -9.36 12.24
C GLU A 258 -5.01 -10.48 11.19
N ARG A 259 -4.88 -10.10 9.90
CA ARG A 259 -4.70 -11.05 8.81
C ARG A 259 -3.49 -11.97 9.01
N LEU A 260 -2.42 -11.46 9.61
CA LEU A 260 -1.20 -12.21 9.97
C LEU A 260 -1.33 -12.92 11.32
N GLN A 261 -2.57 -13.13 11.82
CA GLN A 261 -2.90 -13.86 13.04
C GLN A 261 -2.31 -13.24 14.32
N ALA A 262 -2.20 -11.92 14.35
CA ALA A 262 -1.70 -11.16 15.49
C ALA A 262 -2.69 -10.07 15.99
N PRO A 263 -3.96 -10.40 16.28
CA PRO A 263 -4.97 -9.40 16.66
C PRO A 263 -4.61 -8.65 17.95
N ALA A 264 -4.04 -9.31 18.95
CA ALA A 264 -3.62 -8.64 20.19
C ALA A 264 -2.53 -7.58 19.94
N LEU A 265 -1.66 -7.76 18.93
CA LEU A 265 -0.67 -6.77 18.53
C LEU A 265 -1.29 -5.64 17.71
N ALA A 266 -2.36 -5.91 16.95
CA ALA A 266 -3.15 -4.88 16.29
C ALA A 266 -3.81 -3.94 17.33
N ASP A 267 -4.34 -4.48 18.42
CA ASP A 267 -4.89 -3.69 19.53
C ASP A 267 -3.83 -2.79 20.17
N VAL A 268 -2.65 -3.34 20.46
CA VAL A 268 -1.51 -2.55 21.00
C VAL A 268 -1.12 -1.42 20.05
N LEU A 269 -1.07 -1.68 18.73
CA LEU A 269 -0.79 -0.67 17.72
C LEU A 269 -1.80 0.47 17.77
N LEU A 270 -3.10 0.16 17.69
CA LEU A 270 -4.17 1.16 17.67
C LEU A 270 -4.21 1.97 18.98
N GLN A 271 -4.19 1.31 20.13
CA GLN A 271 -4.20 1.99 21.43
C GLN A 271 -3.02 2.95 21.59
N THR A 272 -1.81 2.49 21.24
CA THR A 272 -0.61 3.32 21.32
C THR A 272 -0.66 4.49 20.35
N TYR A 273 -1.09 4.25 19.11
CA TYR A 273 -1.20 5.29 18.09
C TYR A 273 -2.16 6.39 18.53
N PHE A 274 -3.39 6.04 18.94
CA PHE A 274 -4.40 7.01 19.35
C PHE A 274 -3.99 7.77 20.62
N ALA A 275 -3.34 7.11 21.57
CA ALA A 275 -2.81 7.78 22.76
C ALA A 275 -1.71 8.81 22.39
N GLN A 276 -0.81 8.49 21.48
CA GLN A 276 0.29 9.38 21.07
C GLN A 276 -0.14 10.49 20.12
N SER A 277 -1.07 10.21 19.22
CA SER A 277 -1.63 11.22 18.30
C SER A 277 -2.65 12.14 18.98
N GLN A 278 -3.11 11.81 20.19
CA GLN A 278 -4.22 12.47 20.91
C GLN A 278 -5.50 12.50 20.06
N ASP A 279 -5.69 11.48 19.23
CA ASP A 279 -6.87 11.29 18.41
C ASP A 279 -7.81 10.29 19.09
N THR A 280 -9.10 10.57 19.07
CA THR A 280 -10.11 9.73 19.71
C THR A 280 -11.28 9.46 18.77
N PRO A 281 -11.06 8.80 17.62
CA PRO A 281 -12.16 8.47 16.72
C PRO A 281 -13.12 7.49 17.38
N PRO A 282 -14.42 7.51 17.04
CA PRO A 282 -15.34 6.46 17.44
C PRO A 282 -14.79 5.08 17.05
N ALA A 283 -14.85 4.11 17.95
CA ALA A 283 -14.38 2.75 17.64
C ALA A 283 -15.06 2.16 16.41
N ALA A 284 -16.36 2.41 16.25
CA ALA A 284 -17.12 2.01 15.06
C ALA A 284 -16.58 2.62 13.77
N LEU A 285 -16.03 3.84 13.79
CA LEU A 285 -15.39 4.45 12.62
C LEU A 285 -14.08 3.73 12.26
N VAL A 286 -13.29 3.31 13.24
CA VAL A 286 -12.06 2.53 12.99
C VAL A 286 -12.42 1.20 12.32
N HIS A 287 -13.43 0.49 12.85
CA HIS A 287 -13.93 -0.73 12.23
C HIS A 287 -14.52 -0.51 10.84
N PHE A 288 -15.17 0.63 10.58
CA PHE A 288 -15.62 0.99 9.23
C PHE A 288 -14.44 1.06 8.26
N TYR A 289 -13.34 1.73 8.63
CA TYR A 289 -12.14 1.80 7.80
C TYR A 289 -11.51 0.42 7.61
N GLN A 290 -11.41 -0.40 8.64
CA GLN A 290 -10.91 -1.78 8.51
C GLN A 290 -11.79 -2.61 7.55
N SER A 291 -13.11 -2.53 7.67
CA SER A 291 -14.05 -3.21 6.77
C SER A 291 -13.89 -2.73 5.32
N LEU A 292 -13.78 -1.42 5.10
CA LEU A 292 -13.59 -0.84 3.76
C LEU A 292 -12.25 -1.27 3.15
N ARG A 293 -11.15 -1.20 3.92
CA ARG A 293 -9.81 -1.62 3.48
C ARG A 293 -9.75 -3.11 3.16
N ALA A 294 -10.42 -3.96 3.94
CA ALA A 294 -10.55 -5.38 3.66
C ALA A 294 -11.30 -5.62 2.33
N GLY A 295 -12.38 -4.87 2.05
CA GLY A 295 -13.09 -4.89 0.77
C GLY A 295 -12.19 -4.51 -0.41
N ILE A 296 -11.37 -3.47 -0.26
CA ILE A 296 -10.37 -3.06 -1.27
C ILE A 296 -9.37 -4.19 -1.52
N ARG A 297 -8.86 -4.84 -0.47
CA ARG A 297 -7.89 -5.93 -0.60
C ARG A 297 -8.52 -7.18 -1.22
N ALA A 298 -9.79 -7.48 -0.91
CA ALA A 298 -10.55 -8.54 -1.57
C ALA A 298 -10.67 -8.28 -3.08
N ARG A 299 -11.02 -7.03 -3.46
CA ARG A 299 -11.08 -6.59 -4.87
C ARG A 299 -9.74 -6.75 -5.58
N ILE A 300 -8.64 -6.30 -4.95
CA ILE A 300 -7.30 -6.43 -5.54
C ILE A 300 -6.96 -7.92 -5.73
N ALA A 301 -7.24 -8.77 -4.75
CA ALA A 301 -6.97 -10.20 -4.84
C ALA A 301 -7.75 -10.88 -5.97
N ILE A 302 -9.06 -10.59 -6.09
CA ILE A 302 -9.88 -11.27 -7.09
C ILE A 302 -9.56 -10.81 -8.52
N ARG A 303 -9.11 -9.57 -8.72
CA ARG A 303 -8.70 -9.04 -10.03
C ARG A 303 -7.51 -9.76 -10.66
N HIS A 304 -6.71 -10.49 -9.88
CA HIS A 304 -5.68 -11.37 -10.44
C HIS A 304 -6.27 -12.51 -11.32
N LEU A 305 -7.55 -12.82 -11.15
CA LEU A 305 -8.23 -13.78 -12.03
C LEU A 305 -8.48 -13.22 -13.44
N ASP A 306 -8.45 -11.89 -13.60
CA ASP A 306 -8.65 -11.22 -14.89
C ASP A 306 -7.34 -11.15 -15.71
N GLU A 307 -6.20 -11.51 -15.11
CA GLU A 307 -4.91 -11.56 -15.80
C GLU A 307 -4.85 -12.74 -16.77
N ILE A 308 -4.34 -12.49 -17.98
CA ILE A 308 -4.31 -13.49 -19.09
C ILE A 308 -3.56 -14.76 -18.67
N ASP A 309 -2.53 -14.65 -17.83
CA ASP A 309 -1.67 -15.74 -17.40
C ASP A 309 -1.80 -16.04 -15.88
N CYS A 310 -3.01 -15.94 -15.33
CA CYS A 310 -3.23 -16.26 -13.91
C CYS A 310 -2.89 -17.73 -13.62
N THR A 311 -1.75 -17.98 -13.00
CA THR A 311 -1.25 -19.34 -12.71
C THR A 311 -1.82 -19.97 -11.43
N GLN A 312 -2.45 -19.18 -10.54
CA GLN A 312 -2.91 -19.63 -9.22
C GLN A 312 -4.33 -19.11 -8.88
N PRO A 313 -5.35 -19.42 -9.68
CA PRO A 313 -6.70 -18.87 -9.47
C PRO A 313 -7.29 -19.25 -8.10
N ALA A 314 -7.08 -20.48 -7.64
CA ALA A 314 -7.58 -20.92 -6.34
C ALA A 314 -6.97 -20.13 -5.17
N LEU A 315 -5.68 -19.78 -5.24
CA LEU A 315 -5.00 -18.96 -4.22
C LEU A 315 -5.60 -17.56 -4.16
N TRP A 316 -5.81 -16.93 -5.30
CA TRP A 316 -6.36 -15.57 -5.36
C TRP A 316 -7.83 -15.53 -4.92
N THR A 317 -8.61 -16.54 -5.28
CA THR A 317 -9.98 -16.68 -4.78
C THR A 317 -9.99 -16.85 -3.25
N GLN A 318 -9.13 -17.72 -2.69
CA GLN A 318 -9.06 -17.90 -1.24
C GLN A 318 -8.64 -16.60 -0.54
N ARG A 319 -7.65 -15.89 -1.07
CA ARG A 319 -7.24 -14.58 -0.52
C ARG A 319 -8.38 -13.56 -0.52
N ALA A 320 -9.18 -13.51 -1.59
CA ALA A 320 -10.34 -12.64 -1.64
C ALA A 320 -11.39 -13.02 -0.59
N MET A 321 -11.63 -14.31 -0.40
CA MET A 321 -12.54 -14.82 0.64
C MET A 321 -12.07 -14.50 2.05
N ASP A 322 -10.77 -14.65 2.32
CA ASP A 322 -10.18 -14.32 3.64
C ASP A 322 -10.34 -12.83 3.96
N TRP A 323 -10.12 -11.96 2.97
CA TRP A 323 -10.34 -10.53 3.13
C TRP A 323 -11.83 -10.17 3.31
N LEU A 324 -12.74 -10.84 2.60
CA LEU A 324 -14.18 -10.65 2.79
C LEU A 324 -14.64 -11.10 4.17
N ALA A 325 -14.04 -12.16 4.72
CA ALA A 325 -14.34 -12.60 6.08
C ALA A 325 -13.91 -11.55 7.13
N LEU A 326 -12.73 -10.95 6.97
CA LEU A 326 -12.28 -9.85 7.82
C LEU A 326 -13.17 -8.61 7.67
N ALA A 327 -13.58 -8.26 6.45
CA ALA A 327 -14.49 -7.14 6.21
C ALA A 327 -15.83 -7.33 6.94
N GLN A 328 -16.37 -8.54 6.91
CA GLN A 328 -17.61 -8.88 7.64
C GLN A 328 -17.42 -8.86 9.16
N GLN A 329 -16.31 -9.40 9.66
CA GLN A 329 -15.98 -9.37 11.08
C GLN A 329 -16.00 -7.93 11.64
N HIS A 330 -15.36 -6.99 10.93
CA HIS A 330 -15.36 -5.59 11.35
C HIS A 330 -16.74 -4.94 11.19
N GLN A 331 -17.53 -5.33 10.19
CA GLN A 331 -18.91 -4.87 10.07
C GLN A 331 -19.78 -5.33 11.25
N ASP A 332 -19.57 -6.56 11.72
CA ASP A 332 -20.27 -7.08 12.90
C ASP A 332 -19.86 -6.33 14.18
N CYS A 333 -18.57 -5.95 14.31
CA CYS A 333 -18.09 -5.11 15.42
C CYS A 333 -18.73 -3.71 15.41
N ILE A 334 -19.00 -3.11 14.26
CA ILE A 334 -19.72 -1.82 14.17
C ILE A 334 -21.12 -1.97 14.78
N SER A 335 -21.85 -3.00 14.35
CA SER A 335 -23.22 -3.25 14.84
C SER A 335 -23.25 -3.45 16.37
N ALA A 336 -22.32 -4.25 16.91
CA ALA A 336 -22.20 -4.46 18.36
C ALA A 336 -21.82 -3.20 19.14
N THR A 337 -21.08 -2.27 18.54
CA THR A 337 -20.67 -1.02 19.17
C THR A 337 -21.79 0.03 19.17
N MET A 338 -22.63 0.02 18.13
CA MET A 338 -23.73 0.99 17.94
C MET A 338 -25.01 0.57 18.70
N ASP A 339 -25.24 -0.76 18.82
CA ASP A 339 -26.37 -1.35 19.55
C ASP A 339 -25.83 -2.21 20.72
N PRO A 340 -25.30 -1.60 21.80
CA PRO A 340 -24.81 -2.40 22.92
C PRO A 340 -25.98 -3.20 23.52
N PRO A 341 -25.80 -4.47 23.87
CA PRO A 341 -26.86 -5.28 24.50
C PRO A 341 -27.36 -4.59 25.77
N SER A 342 -28.66 -4.37 25.82
CA SER A 342 -29.41 -3.76 26.96
C SER A 342 -29.29 -4.56 28.23
#